data_8533eb1e3030372b245d6a199859164f
#
_entry.id   8533eb1e3030372b245d6a199859164f
#
_cell.length_a   1.000
_cell.length_b   1.000
_cell.length_c   1.000
_cell.angle_alpha   90.00
_cell.angle_beta   90.00
_cell.angle_gamma   90.00
#
_symmetry.space_group_name_H-M   'P 1'
#
loop_
_entity.id
_entity.type
_entity.pdbx_description
1 polymer ?
#
loop_
_entity_poly.entity_id
_entity_poly.type
_entity_poly.pdbx_seq_one_letter_code
_entity_poly.pdbx_strand_id
1 'polypeptide(L)'
;MSNTKDTIYKETRTHLGLTREEACEKSLKIGKPIQRDRLERIENGRFDITPDEVLLLSEIYGEPTLCNHYCSNECPIGQKYVPEIKVKDLTRIVMETLSLLNSLQKRKEQLIDISADGIIDDEEIKDFVFIQNELEKISVTVETLQFWVEEMLAEGKIDIEKYNKYKNC
;
A
#
# COMPACT_ATOMS: atom_id res chain seq x y z
N MET A 1 -28.56 -5.64 18.90
CA MET A 1 -27.84 -4.35 18.71
C MET A 1 -26.59 -4.71 17.93
N SER A 2 -26.58 -4.44 16.64
CA SER A 2 -25.43 -4.71 15.76
C SER A 2 -24.32 -3.75 16.17
N ASN A 3 -23.25 -4.30 16.69
CA ASN A 3 -22.01 -3.57 16.96
C ASN A 3 -21.34 -3.32 15.59
N THR A 4 -21.79 -2.27 14.89
CA THR A 4 -21.17 -1.83 13.64
C THR A 4 -19.78 -1.31 14.01
N LYS A 5 -18.76 -2.15 13.78
CA LYS A 5 -17.37 -1.74 13.92
C LYS A 5 -17.15 -0.61 12.91
N ASP A 6 -16.64 0.51 13.38
CA ASP A 6 -16.30 1.62 12.51
C ASP A 6 -15.34 1.13 11.40
N THR A 7 -15.54 1.61 10.18
CA THR A 7 -14.62 1.26 9.08
C THR A 7 -13.35 2.10 9.16
N ILE A 8 -12.27 1.63 8.54
CA ILE A 8 -11.01 2.37 8.45
C ILE A 8 -11.23 3.78 7.87
N TYR A 9 -12.17 3.94 6.96
CA TYR A 9 -12.50 5.23 6.34
C TYR A 9 -13.03 6.24 7.35
N LYS A 10 -13.84 5.79 8.31
CA LYS A 10 -14.33 6.62 9.41
C LYS A 10 -13.22 6.91 10.42
N GLU A 11 -12.44 5.89 10.79
CA GLU A 11 -11.32 6.03 11.71
C GLU A 11 -10.32 7.06 11.18
N THR A 12 -9.92 6.95 9.91
CA THR A 12 -9.01 7.90 9.25
C THR A 12 -9.56 9.33 9.26
N ARG A 13 -10.81 9.54 8.82
CA ARG A 13 -11.42 10.87 8.84
C ARG A 13 -11.44 11.48 10.23
N THR A 14 -11.84 10.70 11.23
CA THR A 14 -11.92 11.19 12.63
C THR A 14 -10.55 11.45 13.22
N HIS A 15 -9.55 10.65 12.89
CA HIS A 15 -8.16 10.87 13.31
C HIS A 15 -7.61 12.20 12.78
N LEU A 16 -7.98 12.56 11.54
CA LEU A 16 -7.65 13.84 10.93
C LEU A 16 -8.49 15.02 11.47
N GLY A 17 -9.41 14.77 12.39
CA GLY A 17 -10.30 15.79 12.95
C GLY A 17 -11.31 16.36 11.95
N LEU A 18 -11.54 15.70 10.82
CA LEU A 18 -12.44 16.17 9.79
C LEU A 18 -13.89 15.77 10.10
N THR A 19 -14.82 16.70 9.89
CA THR A 19 -16.26 16.39 9.80
C THR A 19 -16.60 15.77 8.44
N ARG A 20 -17.76 15.13 8.32
CA ARG A 20 -18.24 14.63 7.01
C ARG A 20 -18.48 15.75 6.03
N GLU A 21 -18.96 16.88 6.51
CA GLU A 21 -19.21 18.09 5.73
C GLU A 21 -17.89 18.60 5.10
N GLU A 22 -16.84 18.72 5.89
CA GLU A 22 -15.52 19.15 5.39
C GLU A 22 -14.93 18.14 4.40
N ALA A 23 -15.11 16.84 4.60
CA ALA A 23 -14.71 15.82 3.64
C ALA A 23 -15.45 15.97 2.30
N CYS A 24 -16.77 16.21 2.33
CA CYS A 24 -17.58 16.46 1.15
C CYS A 24 -17.15 17.77 0.44
N GLU A 25 -16.83 18.84 1.18
CA GLU A 25 -16.32 20.08 0.60
C GLU A 25 -14.97 19.89 -0.08
N LYS A 26 -14.06 19.12 0.52
CA LYS A 26 -12.77 18.76 -0.10
C LYS A 26 -12.99 17.99 -1.41
N SER A 27 -13.90 17.01 -1.43
CA SER A 27 -14.23 16.23 -2.62
C SER A 27 -14.80 17.10 -3.75
N LEU A 28 -15.61 18.09 -3.41
CA LEU A 28 -16.16 19.04 -4.37
C LEU A 28 -15.04 19.93 -5.00
N LYS A 29 -14.07 20.36 -4.20
CA LYS A 29 -12.93 21.20 -4.67
C LYS A 29 -12.07 20.51 -5.70
N ILE A 30 -11.91 19.19 -5.61
CA ILE A 30 -11.15 18.40 -6.60
C ILE A 30 -12.02 17.87 -7.76
N GLY A 31 -13.29 18.32 -7.86
CA GLY A 31 -14.19 17.98 -8.96
C GLY A 31 -14.77 16.55 -8.91
N LYS A 32 -14.64 15.86 -7.79
CA LYS A 32 -15.15 14.48 -7.58
C LYS A 32 -16.10 14.44 -6.36
N PRO A 33 -17.30 15.01 -6.43
CA PRO A 33 -18.15 15.18 -5.26
C PRO A 33 -18.66 13.84 -4.72
N ILE A 34 -18.53 13.64 -3.40
CA ILE A 34 -19.22 12.56 -2.67
C ILE A 34 -20.33 13.16 -1.80
N GLN A 35 -21.52 12.53 -1.82
CA GLN A 35 -22.62 12.96 -0.99
C GLN A 35 -22.45 12.51 0.46
N ARG A 36 -22.87 13.35 1.41
CA ARG A 36 -22.78 13.08 2.85
C ARG A 36 -23.41 11.75 3.25
N ASP A 37 -24.60 11.45 2.74
CA ASP A 37 -25.30 10.19 3.03
C ASP A 37 -24.54 8.96 2.46
N ARG A 38 -23.88 9.10 1.31
CA ARG A 38 -23.05 8.04 0.73
C ARG A 38 -21.83 7.80 1.62
N LEU A 39 -21.11 8.86 2.01
CA LEU A 39 -19.98 8.78 2.91
C LEU A 39 -20.37 8.13 4.26
N GLU A 40 -21.50 8.53 4.84
CA GLU A 40 -22.01 7.96 6.10
C GLU A 40 -22.26 6.45 5.98
N ARG A 41 -22.82 5.98 4.86
CA ARG A 41 -23.10 4.56 4.64
C ARG A 41 -21.82 3.75 4.50
N ILE A 42 -20.81 4.27 3.81
CA ILE A 42 -19.48 3.67 3.70
C ILE A 42 -18.83 3.56 5.08
N GLU A 43 -18.78 4.66 5.83
CA GLU A 43 -18.19 4.73 7.15
C GLU A 43 -18.84 3.82 8.20
N ASN A 44 -20.12 3.56 8.05
CA ASN A 44 -20.85 2.65 8.93
C ASN A 44 -20.90 1.19 8.42
N GLY A 45 -20.17 0.87 7.35
CA GLY A 45 -20.13 -0.47 6.77
C GLY A 45 -21.49 -0.95 6.26
N ARG A 46 -22.39 -0.02 5.90
CA ARG A 46 -23.73 -0.34 5.37
C ARG A 46 -23.73 -0.51 3.87
N PHE A 47 -22.68 -0.09 3.21
CA PHE A 47 -22.50 -0.18 1.76
C PHE A 47 -21.04 -0.37 1.44
N ASP A 48 -20.77 -1.29 0.51
CA ASP A 48 -19.44 -1.50 0.00
C ASP A 48 -18.94 -0.25 -0.72
N ILE A 49 -17.70 0.12 -0.45
CA ILE A 49 -17.03 1.22 -1.10
C ILE A 49 -16.53 0.76 -2.47
N THR A 50 -16.54 1.64 -3.46
CA THR A 50 -15.98 1.36 -4.79
C THR A 50 -14.52 1.78 -4.86
N PRO A 51 -13.70 1.20 -5.77
CA PRO A 51 -12.30 1.61 -5.97
C PRO A 51 -12.13 3.11 -6.22
N ASP A 52 -13.04 3.72 -7.01
CA ASP A 52 -12.99 5.16 -7.28
C ASP A 52 -13.24 6.00 -6.02
N GLU A 53 -14.14 5.54 -5.14
CA GLU A 53 -14.40 6.20 -3.86
C GLU A 53 -13.22 6.05 -2.89
N VAL A 54 -12.52 4.91 -2.91
CA VAL A 54 -11.30 4.71 -2.12
C VAL A 54 -10.21 5.67 -2.57
N LEU A 55 -9.98 5.78 -3.90
CA LEU A 55 -9.04 6.74 -4.47
C LEU A 55 -9.39 8.18 -4.08
N LEU A 56 -10.68 8.53 -4.13
CA LEU A 56 -11.16 9.83 -3.70
C LEU A 56 -10.87 10.10 -2.22
N LEU A 57 -11.23 9.16 -1.34
CA LEU A 57 -11.00 9.31 0.11
C LEU A 57 -9.52 9.38 0.45
N SER A 58 -8.69 8.55 -0.20
CA SER A 58 -7.23 8.60 -0.09
C SER A 58 -6.67 10.00 -0.44
N GLU A 59 -7.16 10.59 -1.55
CA GLU A 59 -6.74 11.90 -2.03
C GLU A 59 -7.16 13.03 -1.07
N ILE A 60 -8.43 13.07 -0.65
CA ILE A 60 -8.93 14.16 0.22
C ILE A 60 -8.45 14.07 1.67
N TYR A 61 -8.07 12.87 2.12
CA TYR A 61 -7.50 12.66 3.45
C TYR A 61 -5.97 12.77 3.45
N GLY A 62 -5.32 12.68 2.27
CA GLY A 62 -3.87 12.60 2.17
C GLY A 62 -3.32 11.29 2.74
N GLU A 63 -4.10 10.20 2.66
CA GLU A 63 -3.81 8.91 3.28
C GLU A 63 -3.77 7.79 2.23
N PRO A 64 -2.60 7.59 1.58
CA PRO A 64 -2.45 6.60 0.50
C PRO A 64 -2.61 5.15 0.98
N THR A 65 -2.43 4.89 2.28
CA THR A 65 -2.60 3.55 2.87
C THR A 65 -4.01 3.00 2.73
N LEU A 66 -5.03 3.86 2.55
CA LEU A 66 -6.41 3.43 2.30
C LEU A 66 -6.55 2.60 1.03
N CYS A 67 -5.79 2.93 -0.01
CA CYS A 67 -5.80 2.17 -1.27
C CYS A 67 -5.23 0.76 -1.08
N ASN A 68 -4.12 0.62 -0.36
CA ASN A 68 -3.55 -0.69 -0.05
C ASN A 68 -4.50 -1.49 0.84
N HIS A 69 -5.08 -0.86 1.87
CA HIS A 69 -6.05 -1.52 2.75
C HIS A 69 -7.23 -2.09 1.95
N TYR A 70 -7.83 -1.30 1.06
CA TYR A 70 -8.91 -1.77 0.21
C TYR A 70 -8.48 -2.96 -0.65
N CYS A 71 -7.34 -2.84 -1.34
CA CYS A 71 -6.86 -3.90 -2.20
C CYS A 71 -6.58 -5.19 -1.43
N SER A 72 -5.90 -5.11 -0.28
CA SER A 72 -5.49 -6.30 0.49
C SER A 72 -6.61 -6.92 1.33
N ASN A 73 -7.64 -6.14 1.72
CA ASN A 73 -8.65 -6.62 2.67
C ASN A 73 -10.08 -6.69 2.11
N GLU A 74 -10.44 -5.85 1.13
CA GLU A 74 -11.81 -5.74 0.63
C GLU A 74 -11.98 -6.22 -0.81
N CYS A 75 -10.97 -6.01 -1.68
CA CYS A 75 -11.01 -6.42 -3.08
C CYS A 75 -10.68 -7.92 -3.23
N PRO A 76 -11.57 -8.77 -3.79
CA PRO A 76 -11.29 -10.21 -3.94
C PRO A 76 -10.05 -10.53 -4.78
N ILE A 77 -9.74 -9.71 -5.77
CA ILE A 77 -8.52 -9.86 -6.58
C ILE A 77 -7.30 -9.43 -5.77
N GLY A 78 -7.40 -8.28 -5.09
CA GLY A 78 -6.32 -7.73 -4.30
C GLY A 78 -5.95 -8.63 -3.11
N GLN A 79 -6.91 -9.23 -2.41
CA GLN A 79 -6.68 -10.21 -1.34
C GLN A 79 -5.79 -11.39 -1.79
N LYS A 80 -5.78 -11.70 -3.07
CA LYS A 80 -4.95 -12.77 -3.63
C LYS A 80 -3.56 -12.31 -4.05
N TYR A 81 -3.42 -11.07 -4.49
CA TYR A 81 -2.22 -10.61 -5.19
C TYR A 81 -1.54 -9.39 -4.57
N VAL A 82 -2.21 -8.70 -3.64
CA VAL A 82 -1.69 -7.47 -3.03
C VAL A 82 -1.43 -7.70 -1.55
N PRO A 83 -0.16 -7.68 -1.09
CA PRO A 83 0.15 -7.81 0.31
C PRO A 83 -0.32 -6.58 1.10
N GLU A 84 -0.74 -6.81 2.34
CA GLU A 84 -1.00 -5.71 3.27
C GLU A 84 0.32 -5.05 3.69
N ILE A 85 0.43 -3.75 3.47
CA ILE A 85 1.62 -2.97 3.79
C ILE A 85 1.40 -2.21 5.09
N LYS A 86 2.37 -2.34 6.00
CA LYS A 86 2.41 -1.55 7.23
C LYS A 86 3.43 -0.43 7.09
N VAL A 87 3.00 0.79 7.32
CA VAL A 87 3.90 1.95 7.31
C VAL A 87 5.01 1.74 8.34
N LYS A 88 6.24 1.99 7.93
CA LYS A 88 7.45 1.85 8.74
C LYS A 88 8.30 3.11 8.59
N ASP A 89 9.13 3.40 9.57
CA ASP A 89 10.14 4.44 9.44
C ASP A 89 11.22 4.06 8.41
N LEU A 90 11.83 5.07 7.79
CA LEU A 90 12.83 4.91 6.74
C LEU A 90 14.01 4.04 7.18
N THR A 91 14.47 4.19 8.43
CA THR A 91 15.60 3.42 8.95
C THR A 91 15.31 1.93 8.93
N ARG A 92 14.11 1.55 9.36
CA ARG A 92 13.66 0.15 9.36
C ARG A 92 13.53 -0.40 7.93
N ILE A 93 12.96 0.38 7.02
CA ILE A 93 12.86 0.01 5.59
C ILE A 93 14.24 -0.27 5.01
N VAL A 94 15.20 0.64 5.24
CA VAL A 94 16.59 0.49 4.76
C VAL A 94 17.26 -0.76 5.35
N MET A 95 17.12 -0.99 6.65
CA MET A 95 17.73 -2.16 7.30
C MET A 95 17.13 -3.48 6.78
N GLU A 96 15.82 -3.56 6.59
CA GLU A 96 15.15 -4.72 5.99
C GLU A 96 15.63 -4.93 4.53
N THR A 97 15.71 -3.87 3.72
CA THR A 97 16.23 -3.92 2.35
C THR A 97 17.63 -4.49 2.29
N LEU A 98 18.56 -3.95 3.09
CA LEU A 98 19.95 -4.41 3.14
C LEU A 98 20.05 -5.87 3.58
N SER A 99 19.25 -6.29 4.55
CA SER A 99 19.21 -7.69 5.00
C SER A 99 18.76 -8.63 3.88
N LEU A 100 17.71 -8.29 3.14
CA LEU A 100 17.18 -9.07 2.03
C LEU A 100 18.17 -9.16 0.86
N LEU A 101 18.80 -8.03 0.49
CA LEU A 101 19.83 -8.01 -0.55
C LEU A 101 21.04 -8.90 -0.19
N ASN A 102 21.48 -8.86 1.07
CA ASN A 102 22.56 -9.72 1.55
C ASN A 102 22.15 -11.21 1.54
N SER A 103 20.89 -11.53 1.84
CA SER A 103 20.36 -12.90 1.77
C SER A 103 20.39 -13.42 0.32
N LEU A 104 19.92 -12.65 -0.62
CA LEU A 104 19.96 -13.02 -2.05
C LEU A 104 21.37 -13.11 -2.59
N GLN A 105 22.28 -12.20 -2.20
CA GLN A 105 23.68 -12.24 -2.65
C GLN A 105 24.36 -13.56 -2.28
N LYS A 106 24.06 -14.11 -1.12
CA LYS A 106 24.61 -15.41 -0.69
C LYS A 106 24.13 -16.60 -1.52
N ARG A 107 22.97 -16.45 -2.19
CA ARG A 107 22.34 -17.52 -3.00
C ARG A 107 22.37 -17.25 -4.50
N LYS A 108 23.16 -16.25 -4.90
CA LYS A 108 23.26 -15.85 -6.31
C LYS A 108 23.68 -17.02 -7.22
N GLU A 109 24.65 -17.83 -6.79
CA GLU A 109 25.14 -18.97 -7.57
C GLU A 109 24.05 -20.03 -7.73
N GLN A 110 23.34 -20.36 -6.65
CA GLN A 110 22.21 -21.31 -6.69
C GLN A 110 21.12 -20.85 -7.66
N LEU A 111 20.79 -19.53 -7.69
CA LEU A 111 19.81 -19.00 -8.63
C LEU A 111 20.28 -19.14 -10.08
N ILE A 112 21.58 -18.94 -10.34
CA ILE A 112 22.17 -19.13 -11.68
C ILE A 112 22.10 -20.60 -12.09
N ASP A 113 22.44 -21.52 -11.19
CA ASP A 113 22.43 -22.96 -11.46
C ASP A 113 21.02 -23.45 -11.78
N ILE A 114 20.02 -23.10 -10.96
CA ILE A 114 18.59 -23.41 -11.20
C ILE A 114 18.09 -22.87 -12.53
N SER A 115 18.62 -21.71 -12.99
CA SER A 115 18.18 -21.10 -14.24
C SER A 115 18.85 -21.66 -15.49
N ALA A 116 19.86 -22.51 -15.35
CA ALA A 116 20.73 -22.93 -16.45
C ALA A 116 20.02 -23.78 -17.52
N ASP A 117 19.11 -24.67 -17.10
CA ASP A 117 18.34 -25.53 -18.01
C ASP A 117 16.83 -25.16 -18.10
N GLY A 118 16.40 -24.25 -17.23
CA GLY A 118 15.01 -23.79 -17.16
C GLY A 118 14.02 -24.81 -16.58
N ILE A 119 14.52 -25.87 -15.93
CA ILE A 119 13.73 -26.91 -15.28
C ILE A 119 14.12 -26.91 -13.80
N ILE A 120 13.14 -26.92 -12.91
CA ILE A 120 13.36 -27.01 -11.47
C ILE A 120 13.15 -28.45 -11.07
N ASP A 121 14.21 -29.14 -10.69
CA ASP A 121 14.14 -30.51 -10.24
C ASP A 121 13.82 -30.63 -8.74
N ASP A 122 13.64 -31.88 -8.25
CA ASP A 122 13.26 -32.15 -6.86
C ASP A 122 14.33 -31.68 -5.84
N GLU A 123 15.61 -31.61 -6.25
CA GLU A 123 16.73 -31.19 -5.38
C GLU A 123 16.78 -29.65 -5.30
N GLU A 124 16.40 -28.98 -6.36
CA GLU A 124 16.43 -27.52 -6.50
C GLU A 124 15.19 -26.81 -5.93
N ILE A 125 14.04 -27.52 -5.86
CA ILE A 125 12.75 -26.94 -5.46
C ILE A 125 12.82 -26.20 -4.11
N LYS A 126 13.61 -26.70 -3.16
CA LYS A 126 13.77 -26.08 -1.85
C LYS A 126 14.47 -24.72 -1.92
N ASP A 127 15.55 -24.66 -2.70
CA ASP A 127 16.31 -23.40 -2.87
C ASP A 127 15.53 -22.41 -3.74
N PHE A 128 14.81 -22.89 -4.75
CA PHE A 128 13.91 -22.06 -5.54
C PHE A 128 12.80 -21.42 -4.71
N VAL A 129 12.09 -22.19 -3.87
CA VAL A 129 11.05 -21.67 -2.98
C VAL A 129 11.61 -20.66 -1.97
N PHE A 130 12.82 -20.91 -1.46
CA PHE A 130 13.49 -19.93 -0.59
C PHE A 130 13.74 -18.60 -1.33
N ILE A 131 14.28 -18.66 -2.53
CA ILE A 131 14.56 -17.47 -3.36
C ILE A 131 13.26 -16.74 -3.69
N GLN A 132 12.21 -17.47 -4.09
CA GLN A 132 10.90 -16.89 -4.35
C GLN A 132 10.37 -16.11 -3.14
N ASN A 133 10.44 -16.70 -1.95
CA ASN A 133 10.00 -16.04 -0.70
C ASN A 133 10.82 -14.77 -0.38
N GLU A 134 12.13 -14.77 -0.68
CA GLU A 134 12.96 -13.56 -0.48
C GLU A 134 12.60 -12.46 -1.49
N LEU A 135 12.31 -12.81 -2.74
CA LEU A 135 11.85 -11.86 -3.76
C LEU A 135 10.47 -11.27 -3.41
N GLU A 136 9.56 -12.07 -2.87
CA GLU A 136 8.26 -11.58 -2.37
C GLU A 136 8.44 -10.56 -1.23
N LYS A 137 9.36 -10.82 -0.30
CA LYS A 137 9.68 -9.86 0.77
C LYS A 137 10.29 -8.56 0.22
N ILE A 138 11.13 -8.65 -0.81
CA ILE A 138 11.70 -7.47 -1.47
C ILE A 138 10.58 -6.65 -2.12
N SER A 139 9.64 -7.28 -2.81
CA SER A 139 8.48 -6.59 -3.38
C SER A 139 7.73 -5.79 -2.31
N VAL A 140 7.37 -6.42 -1.19
CA VAL A 140 6.71 -5.75 -0.06
C VAL A 140 7.55 -4.58 0.48
N THR A 141 8.87 -4.76 0.56
CA THR A 141 9.76 -3.70 1.09
C THR A 141 9.85 -2.51 0.13
N VAL A 142 9.89 -2.76 -1.19
CA VAL A 142 9.86 -1.72 -2.21
C VAL A 142 8.55 -0.94 -2.16
N GLU A 143 7.42 -1.61 -2.07
CA GLU A 143 6.11 -0.98 -1.92
C GLU A 143 6.01 -0.18 -0.62
N THR A 144 6.55 -0.71 0.49
CA THR A 144 6.61 0.02 1.77
C THR A 144 7.40 1.33 1.64
N LEU A 145 8.51 1.32 0.90
CA LEU A 145 9.28 2.54 0.63
C LEU A 145 8.49 3.53 -0.24
N GLN A 146 7.75 3.05 -1.24
CA GLN A 146 6.91 3.90 -2.07
C GLN A 146 5.83 4.60 -1.23
N PHE A 147 5.13 3.87 -0.36
CA PHE A 147 4.15 4.46 0.56
C PHE A 147 4.78 5.49 1.49
N TRP A 148 5.95 5.18 2.06
CA TRP A 148 6.66 6.16 2.90
C TRP A 148 6.99 7.44 2.13
N VAL A 149 7.40 7.34 0.87
CA VAL A 149 7.67 8.52 0.01
C VAL A 149 6.38 9.30 -0.25
N GLU A 150 5.28 8.64 -0.56
CA GLU A 150 3.97 9.28 -0.79
C GLU A 150 3.48 10.02 0.46
N GLU A 151 3.63 9.42 1.63
CA GLU A 151 3.33 10.06 2.92
C GLU A 151 4.18 11.31 3.15
N MET A 152 5.50 11.22 2.92
CA MET A 152 6.40 12.36 3.07
C MET A 152 6.11 13.50 2.08
N LEU A 153 5.67 13.17 0.87
CA LEU A 153 5.22 14.16 -0.13
C LEU A 153 3.90 14.81 0.32
N ALA A 154 2.94 14.02 0.79
CA ALA A 154 1.64 14.52 1.27
C ALA A 154 1.79 15.45 2.49
N GLU A 155 2.72 15.14 3.39
CA GLU A 155 3.05 15.97 4.57
C GLU A 155 3.94 17.18 4.24
N GLY A 156 4.39 17.32 2.99
CA GLY A 156 5.30 18.43 2.56
C GLY A 156 6.72 18.32 3.12
N LYS A 157 7.12 17.15 3.65
CA LYS A 157 8.48 16.87 4.14
C LYS A 157 9.48 16.64 3.01
N ILE A 158 8.99 16.24 1.84
CA ILE A 158 9.75 16.15 0.58
C ILE A 158 9.21 17.20 -0.38
N ASP A 159 10.12 17.99 -0.98
CA ASP A 159 9.80 18.99 -1.99
C ASP A 159 9.34 18.28 -3.28
N ILE A 160 8.06 18.42 -3.62
CA ILE A 160 7.43 17.72 -4.74
C ILE A 160 8.02 18.14 -6.10
N GLU A 161 8.43 19.41 -6.26
CA GLU A 161 9.00 19.89 -7.53
C GLU A 161 10.37 19.28 -7.77
N LYS A 162 11.22 19.25 -6.72
CA LYS A 162 12.53 18.61 -6.77
C LYS A 162 12.40 17.11 -6.97
N TYR A 163 11.48 16.45 -6.25
CA TYR A 163 11.24 15.03 -6.38
C TYR A 163 10.88 14.67 -7.83
N ASN A 164 9.89 15.35 -8.41
CA ASN A 164 9.43 15.09 -9.77
C ASN A 164 10.50 15.36 -10.82
N LYS A 165 11.36 16.38 -10.62
CA LYS A 165 12.49 16.67 -11.50
C LYS A 165 13.45 15.48 -11.63
N TYR A 166 13.72 14.77 -10.54
CA TYR A 166 14.65 13.63 -10.55
C TYR A 166 13.98 12.28 -10.85
N LYS A 167 12.68 12.14 -10.58
CA LYS A 167 11.93 10.90 -10.88
C LYS A 167 11.76 10.67 -12.39
N ASN A 168 11.72 11.73 -13.18
CA ASN A 168 11.46 11.72 -14.64
C ASN A 168 12.74 11.87 -15.48
N CYS A 169 13.93 11.78 -14.87
CA CYS A 169 15.23 11.68 -15.54
C CYS A 169 15.65 10.22 -15.71
#